data_e595749feb03c2bc50c4d770a3357ccb
#
_entry.id   e595749feb03c2bc50c4d770a3357ccb
#
_cell.length_a   1.000
_cell.length_b   1.000
_cell.length_c   1.000
_cell.angle_alpha   90.00
_cell.angle_beta   90.00
_cell.angle_gamma   90.00
#
_symmetry.space_group_name_H-M   'P 1'
#
loop_
_entity.id
_entity.type
_entity.pdbx_description
1 polymer ?
#
loop_
_entity_poly.entity_id
_entity_poly.type
_entity_poly.pdbx_seq_one_letter_code
_entity_poly.pdbx_strand_id
1 'polypeptide(L)'
;MHEYYFNKSHQSYFDRIALAYWAHRHQSLGYLLGFDIPINVFGPGLRINHWGMIVVNGNARIGAFCDIHQGVNIGNHGNSDDVPEIGNNVWIGPGAKLFGKIHIADGCAIGANAVVNRSFNEPNKSVAGIPAKIVSDKGNRNIRVYNNNIT
;
A
#
# COMPACT_ATOMS: atom_id res chain seq x y z
N MET A 1 -0.35 14.93 6.08
CA MET A 1 -0.08 16.38 5.84
C MET A 1 0.55 16.63 4.46
N HIS A 2 1.55 15.85 4.01
CA HIS A 2 2.12 16.04 2.67
C HIS A 2 1.03 15.93 1.58
N GLU A 3 0.27 14.84 1.56
CA GLU A 3 -0.84 14.66 0.59
C GLU A 3 -1.89 15.77 0.68
N TYR A 4 -2.25 16.20 1.90
CA TYR A 4 -3.21 17.28 2.09
C TYR A 4 -2.79 18.56 1.36
N TYR A 5 -1.56 19.04 1.57
CA TYR A 5 -1.09 20.25 0.91
C TYR A 5 -0.84 20.07 -0.59
N PHE A 6 -0.43 18.86 -1.00
CA PHE A 6 -0.23 18.54 -2.41
C PHE A 6 -1.55 18.55 -3.18
N ASN A 7 -2.61 17.97 -2.63
CA ASN A 7 -3.91 17.82 -3.28
C ASN A 7 -4.82 19.04 -3.13
N LYS A 8 -4.39 20.07 -2.40
CA LYS A 8 -5.19 21.29 -2.19
C LYS A 8 -5.33 22.06 -3.51
N SER A 9 -6.57 22.28 -3.98
CA SER A 9 -6.87 22.88 -5.29
C SER A 9 -6.42 24.34 -5.43
N HIS A 10 -6.43 25.11 -4.33
CA HIS A 10 -5.96 26.50 -4.28
C HIS A 10 -4.88 26.63 -3.21
N GLN A 11 -3.64 26.82 -3.61
CA GLN A 11 -2.49 26.97 -2.71
C GLN A 11 -2.14 28.45 -2.51
N SER A 12 -2.27 28.92 -1.28
CA SER A 12 -1.70 30.21 -0.87
C SER A 12 -0.17 30.13 -0.79
N TYR A 13 0.50 31.28 -0.66
CA TYR A 13 1.94 31.32 -0.42
C TYR A 13 2.36 30.47 0.79
N PHE A 14 1.61 30.56 1.89
CA PHE A 14 1.86 29.77 3.11
C PHE A 14 1.64 28.27 2.89
N ASP A 15 0.66 27.86 2.07
CA ASP A 15 0.45 26.46 1.73
C ASP A 15 1.63 25.87 0.95
N ARG A 16 2.26 26.64 0.09
CA ARG A 16 3.47 26.23 -0.66
C ARG A 16 4.66 25.99 0.27
N ILE A 17 4.84 26.86 1.28
CA ILE A 17 5.87 26.69 2.30
C ILE A 17 5.58 25.42 3.12
N ALA A 18 4.32 25.24 3.56
CA ALA A 18 3.91 24.05 4.29
C ALA A 18 4.08 22.78 3.46
N LEU A 19 3.75 22.81 2.17
CA LEU A 19 3.98 21.68 1.26
C LEU A 19 5.48 21.32 1.19
N ALA A 20 6.35 22.29 0.98
CA ALA A 20 7.80 22.04 0.92
C ALA A 20 8.33 21.44 2.24
N TYR A 21 7.89 21.98 3.39
CA TYR A 21 8.25 21.45 4.69
C TYR A 21 7.80 20.00 4.88
N TRP A 22 6.53 19.69 4.57
CA TRP A 22 6.00 18.36 4.74
C TRP A 22 6.54 17.35 3.72
N ALA A 23 6.86 17.80 2.49
CA ALA A 23 7.55 16.97 1.51
C ALA A 23 8.94 16.57 2.00
N HIS A 24 9.71 17.54 2.51
CA HIS A 24 11.02 17.28 3.09
C HIS A 24 10.93 16.34 4.31
N ARG A 25 9.98 16.56 5.21
CA ARG A 25 9.75 15.69 6.38
C ARG A 25 9.38 14.26 5.97
N HIS A 26 8.51 14.11 4.98
CA HIS A 26 8.10 12.80 4.45
C HIS A 26 9.31 12.05 3.89
N GLN A 27 10.10 12.71 3.04
CA GLN A 27 11.29 12.11 2.44
C GLN A 27 12.36 11.76 3.48
N SER A 28 12.65 12.66 4.42
CA SER A 28 13.65 12.43 5.46
C SER A 28 13.27 11.27 6.38
N LEU A 29 11.99 11.17 6.78
CA LEU A 29 11.49 10.04 7.56
C LEU A 29 11.51 8.74 6.75
N GLY A 30 11.19 8.80 5.47
CA GLY A 30 11.28 7.66 4.55
C GLY A 30 12.70 7.08 4.53
N TYR A 31 13.71 7.91 4.33
CA TYR A 31 15.11 7.48 4.38
C TYR A 31 15.49 6.88 5.73
N LEU A 32 15.11 7.51 6.84
CA LEU A 32 15.43 7.04 8.18
C LEU A 32 14.80 5.68 8.49
N LEU A 33 13.56 5.46 8.05
CA LEU A 33 12.79 4.26 8.35
C LEU A 33 12.92 3.17 7.27
N GLY A 34 13.56 3.47 6.14
CA GLY A 34 13.66 2.57 5.00
C GLY A 34 12.35 2.47 4.20
N PHE A 35 11.58 3.55 4.13
CA PHE A 35 10.33 3.62 3.38
C PHE A 35 10.48 4.44 2.11
N ASP A 36 10.13 3.86 0.98
CA ASP A 36 9.88 4.54 -0.28
C ASP A 36 8.40 4.36 -0.63
N ILE A 37 7.57 5.20 -0.02
CA ILE A 37 6.11 5.16 -0.15
C ILE A 37 5.65 6.52 -0.68
N PRO A 38 5.35 6.63 -1.98
CA PRO A 38 4.83 7.87 -2.56
C PRO A 38 3.47 8.26 -1.99
N ILE A 39 3.14 9.55 -2.11
CA ILE A 39 1.81 10.06 -1.77
C ILE A 39 0.75 9.55 -2.76
N ASN A 40 -0.52 9.55 -2.34
CA ASN A 40 -1.70 9.18 -3.16
C ASN A 40 -1.71 7.73 -3.66
N VAL A 41 -0.93 6.85 -3.07
CA VAL A 41 -0.88 5.43 -3.45
C VAL A 41 -1.84 4.60 -2.62
N PHE A 42 -1.92 4.87 -1.32
CA PHE A 42 -2.79 4.16 -0.38
C PHE A 42 -4.08 4.93 -0.11
N GLY A 43 -5.18 4.20 -0.05
CA GLY A 43 -6.41 4.69 0.55
C GLY A 43 -6.26 4.95 2.05
N PRO A 44 -7.27 5.57 2.68
CA PRO A 44 -7.21 5.92 4.09
C PRO A 44 -7.12 4.70 5.00
N GLY A 45 -6.51 4.88 6.18
CA GLY A 45 -6.38 3.82 7.17
C GLY A 45 -5.22 2.85 6.95
N LEU A 46 -4.23 3.21 6.14
CA LEU A 46 -2.97 2.44 6.05
C LEU A 46 -2.39 2.18 7.44
N ARG A 47 -2.01 0.94 7.71
CA ARG A 47 -1.24 0.54 8.88
C ARG A 47 0.09 -0.07 8.46
N ILE A 48 1.18 0.55 8.91
CA ILE A 48 2.54 0.04 8.76
C ILE A 48 2.91 -0.61 10.10
N ASN A 49 3.08 -1.93 10.10
CA ASN A 49 3.24 -2.67 11.35
C ASN A 49 4.66 -2.60 11.93
N HIS A 50 5.67 -2.49 11.07
CA HIS A 50 7.07 -2.41 11.48
C HIS A 50 7.85 -1.50 10.53
N TRP A 51 8.88 -0.85 11.07
CA TRP A 51 9.87 -0.13 10.26
C TRP A 51 10.76 -1.12 9.49
N GLY A 52 11.39 -0.66 8.41
CA GLY A 52 12.23 -1.48 7.54
C GLY A 52 11.84 -1.29 6.08
N MET A 53 12.66 -1.79 5.17
CA MET A 53 12.54 -1.52 3.74
C MET A 53 11.14 -1.84 3.21
N ILE A 54 10.38 -0.79 2.83
CA ILE A 54 9.11 -0.88 2.11
C ILE A 54 9.23 0.00 0.88
N VAL A 55 9.04 -0.61 -0.30
CA VAL A 55 9.13 0.11 -1.58
C VAL A 55 7.82 -0.05 -2.34
N VAL A 56 7.21 1.07 -2.72
CA VAL A 56 5.94 1.08 -3.44
C VAL A 56 6.04 1.98 -4.67
N ASN A 57 5.64 1.46 -5.82
CA ASN A 57 5.60 2.24 -7.06
C ASN A 57 4.50 3.32 -6.98
N GLY A 58 4.80 4.55 -7.39
CA GLY A 58 3.89 5.69 -7.34
C GLY A 58 2.62 5.56 -8.19
N ASN A 59 2.62 4.67 -9.18
CA ASN A 59 1.46 4.39 -10.01
C ASN A 59 0.56 3.28 -9.44
N ALA A 60 1.01 2.51 -8.43
CA ALA A 60 0.18 1.51 -7.78
C ALA A 60 -1.04 2.14 -7.10
N ARG A 61 -2.11 1.40 -6.99
CA ARG A 61 -3.35 1.84 -6.31
C ARG A 61 -3.72 0.80 -5.27
N ILE A 62 -3.76 1.24 -4.03
CA ILE A 62 -4.06 0.36 -2.89
C ILE A 62 -5.24 0.96 -2.13
N GLY A 63 -6.25 0.13 -1.88
CA GLY A 63 -7.49 0.52 -1.21
C GLY A 63 -7.30 0.90 0.26
N ALA A 64 -8.43 1.15 0.91
CA ALA A 64 -8.48 1.55 2.31
C ALA A 64 -8.11 0.40 3.26
N PHE A 65 -7.61 0.75 4.45
CA PHE A 65 -7.31 -0.18 5.54
C PHE A 65 -6.32 -1.30 5.19
N CYS A 66 -5.40 -1.02 4.28
CA CYS A 66 -4.29 -1.95 4.01
C CYS A 66 -3.36 -2.05 5.23
N ASP A 67 -2.96 -3.28 5.54
CA ASP A 67 -1.92 -3.58 6.52
C ASP A 67 -0.67 -4.03 5.79
N ILE A 68 0.45 -3.34 5.98
CA ILE A 68 1.71 -3.62 5.30
C ILE A 68 2.84 -3.85 6.31
N HIS A 69 3.76 -4.73 5.97
CA HIS A 69 4.88 -5.11 6.82
C HIS A 69 6.22 -4.78 6.15
N GLN A 70 7.29 -4.87 6.93
CA GLN A 70 8.66 -4.65 6.46
C GLN A 70 9.04 -5.60 5.31
N GLY A 71 9.93 -5.15 4.45
CA GLY A 71 10.45 -5.92 3.32
C GLY A 71 9.49 -6.07 2.13
N VAL A 72 8.30 -5.45 2.20
CA VAL A 72 7.32 -5.50 1.09
C VAL A 72 7.81 -4.66 -0.08
N ASN A 73 7.63 -5.19 -1.28
CA ASN A 73 7.82 -4.46 -2.53
C ASN A 73 6.57 -4.55 -3.40
N ILE A 74 6.05 -3.39 -3.83
CA ILE A 74 4.93 -3.28 -4.76
C ILE A 74 5.43 -2.50 -5.97
N GLY A 75 5.65 -3.19 -7.09
CA GLY A 75 6.36 -2.64 -8.23
C GLY A 75 5.74 -2.95 -9.58
N ASN A 76 6.31 -2.33 -10.61
CA ASN A 76 5.97 -2.63 -12.01
C ASN A 76 6.74 -3.85 -12.52
N HIS A 77 6.30 -4.35 -13.68
CA HIS A 77 7.03 -5.34 -14.45
C HIS A 77 7.23 -4.84 -15.89
N GLY A 78 8.45 -4.35 -16.18
CA GLY A 78 8.79 -3.81 -17.49
C GLY A 78 8.31 -2.38 -17.68
N ASN A 79 7.08 -2.16 -18.11
CA ASN A 79 6.52 -0.83 -18.36
C ASN A 79 6.09 -0.14 -17.06
N SER A 80 6.17 1.19 -17.00
CA SER A 80 5.83 2.00 -15.82
C SER A 80 4.38 1.84 -15.35
N ASP A 81 3.47 1.50 -16.26
CA ASP A 81 2.02 1.40 -15.98
C ASP A 81 1.55 -0.01 -15.62
N ASP A 82 2.45 -1.00 -15.73
CA ASP A 82 2.16 -2.37 -15.31
C ASP A 82 2.39 -2.53 -13.80
N VAL A 83 1.48 -1.98 -13.02
CA VAL A 83 1.56 -1.91 -11.56
C VAL A 83 0.37 -2.61 -10.89
N PRO A 84 0.52 -3.05 -9.63
CA PRO A 84 -0.57 -3.66 -8.90
C PRO A 84 -1.71 -2.71 -8.55
N GLU A 85 -2.95 -3.22 -8.70
CA GLU A 85 -4.16 -2.68 -8.10
C GLU A 85 -4.60 -3.58 -6.94
N ILE A 86 -4.69 -3.04 -5.75
CA ILE A 86 -4.95 -3.80 -4.53
C ILE A 86 -6.21 -3.23 -3.86
N GLY A 87 -7.16 -4.09 -3.56
CA GLY A 87 -8.43 -3.73 -2.94
C GLY A 87 -8.32 -3.28 -1.48
N ASN A 88 -9.47 -3.18 -0.84
CA ASN A 88 -9.59 -2.74 0.55
C ASN A 88 -9.29 -3.87 1.54
N ASN A 89 -8.88 -3.51 2.76
CA ASN A 89 -8.66 -4.48 3.84
C ASN A 89 -7.68 -5.61 3.48
N VAL A 90 -6.72 -5.35 2.61
CA VAL A 90 -5.71 -6.35 2.25
C VAL A 90 -4.58 -6.34 3.28
N TRP A 91 -4.22 -7.52 3.76
CA TRP A 91 -3.06 -7.74 4.61
C TRP A 91 -1.87 -8.22 3.78
N ILE A 92 -0.75 -7.53 3.85
CA ILE A 92 0.47 -7.86 3.09
C ILE A 92 1.58 -8.21 4.07
N GLY A 93 1.89 -9.49 4.12
CA GLY A 93 2.88 -10.06 5.03
C GLY A 93 4.31 -9.63 4.75
N PRO A 94 5.20 -9.77 5.74
CA PRO A 94 6.60 -9.33 5.64
C PRO A 94 7.31 -9.99 4.45
N GLY A 95 8.10 -9.18 3.74
CA GLY A 95 8.91 -9.65 2.61
C GLY A 95 8.14 -9.96 1.33
N ALA A 96 6.82 -9.82 1.28
CA ALA A 96 6.04 -10.11 0.07
C ALA A 96 6.43 -9.19 -1.10
N LYS A 97 6.43 -9.74 -2.32
CA LYS A 97 6.74 -9.04 -3.57
C LYS A 97 5.54 -9.14 -4.50
N LEU A 98 4.95 -7.98 -4.83
CA LEU A 98 3.81 -7.88 -5.73
C LEU A 98 4.23 -7.03 -6.94
N PHE A 99 4.11 -7.55 -8.14
CA PHE A 99 4.56 -6.80 -9.30
C PHE A 99 3.78 -7.14 -10.58
N GLY A 100 3.81 -6.19 -11.51
CA GLY A 100 3.12 -6.27 -12.78
C GLY A 100 1.66 -5.82 -12.72
N LYS A 101 0.98 -5.86 -13.85
CA LYS A 101 -0.43 -5.50 -13.99
C LYS A 101 -1.33 -6.58 -13.38
N ILE A 102 -1.42 -6.58 -12.06
CA ILE A 102 -2.18 -7.55 -11.28
C ILE A 102 -3.27 -6.87 -10.47
N HIS A 103 -4.34 -7.59 -10.19
CA HIS A 103 -5.41 -7.17 -9.30
C HIS A 103 -5.53 -8.11 -8.10
N ILE A 104 -5.63 -7.53 -6.90
CA ILE A 104 -5.87 -8.26 -5.64
C ILE A 104 -7.21 -7.78 -5.08
N ALA A 105 -8.16 -8.70 -4.95
CA ALA A 105 -9.50 -8.38 -4.44
C ALA A 105 -9.48 -8.01 -2.94
N ASP A 106 -10.58 -7.40 -2.49
CA ASP A 106 -10.80 -6.97 -1.10
C ASP A 106 -10.62 -8.12 -0.10
N GLY A 107 -10.12 -7.79 1.08
CA GLY A 107 -10.02 -8.71 2.20
C GLY A 107 -9.02 -9.87 2.01
N CYS A 108 -8.18 -9.84 1.00
CA CYS A 108 -7.15 -10.85 0.79
C CYS A 108 -6.01 -10.73 1.83
N ALA A 109 -5.35 -11.85 2.08
CA ALA A 109 -4.12 -11.91 2.88
C ALA A 109 -2.98 -12.47 2.03
N ILE A 110 -1.91 -11.69 1.89
CA ILE A 110 -0.70 -12.08 1.19
C ILE A 110 0.32 -12.61 2.21
N GLY A 111 0.67 -13.87 2.10
CA GLY A 111 1.59 -14.53 3.02
C GLY A 111 3.01 -13.93 2.98
N ALA A 112 3.75 -14.14 4.07
CA ALA A 112 5.14 -13.70 4.15
C ALA A 112 5.99 -14.27 3.01
N ASN A 113 6.88 -13.45 2.44
CA ASN A 113 7.76 -13.79 1.33
C ASN A 113 7.05 -14.34 0.07
N ALA A 114 5.74 -14.13 -0.07
CA ALA A 114 5.03 -14.51 -1.28
C ALA A 114 5.48 -13.67 -2.48
N VAL A 115 5.57 -14.31 -3.65
CA VAL A 115 5.83 -13.63 -4.93
C VAL A 115 4.56 -13.65 -5.76
N VAL A 116 3.90 -12.50 -5.82
CA VAL A 116 2.59 -12.31 -6.46
C VAL A 116 2.79 -11.64 -7.81
N ASN A 117 2.65 -12.43 -8.87
CA ASN A 117 2.84 -12.01 -10.26
C ASN A 117 1.62 -12.30 -11.16
N ARG A 118 0.46 -12.51 -10.53
CA ARG A 118 -0.84 -12.72 -11.20
C ARG A 118 -1.98 -12.22 -10.32
N SER A 119 -3.12 -11.97 -10.93
CA SER A 119 -4.32 -11.48 -10.25
C SER A 119 -5.00 -12.56 -9.39
N PHE A 120 -5.61 -12.09 -8.29
CA PHE A 120 -6.49 -12.87 -7.41
C PHE A 120 -7.78 -12.08 -7.22
N ASN A 121 -8.79 -12.38 -8.06
CA ASN A 121 -10.02 -11.61 -8.18
C ASN A 121 -11.12 -12.04 -7.19
N GLU A 122 -10.91 -13.13 -6.47
CA GLU A 122 -11.84 -13.60 -5.45
C GLU A 122 -11.50 -12.94 -4.10
N PRO A 123 -12.47 -12.28 -3.45
CA PRO A 123 -12.23 -11.62 -2.17
C PRO A 123 -12.00 -12.64 -1.05
N ASN A 124 -11.41 -12.16 0.05
CA ASN A 124 -11.20 -12.93 1.28
C ASN A 124 -10.39 -14.23 1.07
N LYS A 125 -9.43 -14.24 0.16
CA LYS A 125 -8.51 -15.37 -0.04
C LYS A 125 -7.17 -15.10 0.65
N SER A 126 -6.57 -16.16 1.19
CA SER A 126 -5.15 -16.14 1.57
C SER A 126 -4.33 -16.70 0.43
N VAL A 127 -3.29 -15.96 0.03
CA VAL A 127 -2.36 -16.37 -1.03
C VAL A 127 -0.94 -16.41 -0.51
N ALA A 128 -0.17 -17.41 -0.86
CA ALA A 128 1.20 -17.57 -0.40
C ALA A 128 2.03 -18.39 -1.41
N GLY A 129 3.35 -18.34 -1.26
CA GLY A 129 4.31 -19.12 -2.05
C GLY A 129 4.99 -18.36 -3.17
N ILE A 130 5.88 -19.06 -3.90
CA ILE A 130 6.70 -18.57 -5.01
C ILE A 130 6.56 -19.54 -6.19
N PRO A 131 5.78 -19.21 -7.23
CA PRO A 131 4.80 -18.10 -7.31
C PRO A 131 3.61 -18.32 -6.38
N ALA A 132 2.95 -17.23 -6.00
CA ALA A 132 1.83 -17.26 -5.06
C ALA A 132 0.61 -18.02 -5.63
N LYS A 133 -0.05 -18.78 -4.74
CA LYS A 133 -1.29 -19.52 -5.01
C LYS A 133 -2.27 -19.32 -3.85
N ILE A 134 -3.57 -19.53 -4.11
CA ILE A 134 -4.57 -19.56 -3.03
C ILE A 134 -4.27 -20.76 -2.14
N VAL A 135 -4.15 -20.50 -0.83
CA VAL A 135 -3.87 -21.51 0.19
C VAL A 135 -4.99 -21.62 1.21
N SER A 136 -5.91 -20.65 1.26
CA SER A 136 -7.03 -20.63 2.19
C SER A 136 -8.12 -19.66 1.75
N ASP A 137 -9.36 -19.93 2.14
CA ASP A 137 -10.54 -19.07 1.95
C ASP A 137 -10.80 -18.14 3.14
N LYS A 138 -9.82 -17.94 4.02
CA LYS A 138 -10.02 -17.14 5.24
C LYS A 138 -9.61 -15.68 5.10
N GLY A 139 -8.79 -15.32 4.12
CA GLY A 139 -8.33 -13.96 3.85
C GLY A 139 -7.74 -13.23 5.06
N ASN A 140 -7.89 -11.91 5.06
CA ASN A 140 -7.50 -11.07 6.19
C ASN A 140 -8.53 -11.21 7.32
N ARG A 141 -8.08 -11.61 8.51
CA ARG A 141 -8.94 -11.76 9.69
C ARG A 141 -9.16 -10.45 10.46
N ASN A 142 -8.42 -9.41 10.14
CA ASN A 142 -8.46 -8.11 10.81
C ASN A 142 -9.17 -7.07 9.96
N ILE A 143 -10.37 -7.37 9.48
CA ILE A 143 -11.17 -6.43 8.69
C ILE A 143 -11.47 -5.20 9.52
N ARG A 144 -11.13 -4.03 8.99
CA ARG A 144 -11.41 -2.72 9.58
C ARG A 144 -12.46 -2.00 8.75
N VAL A 145 -13.35 -1.30 9.42
CA VAL A 145 -14.40 -0.47 8.79
C VAL A 145 -14.34 0.94 9.37
N TYR A 146 -14.75 1.92 8.59
CA TYR A 146 -14.99 3.25 9.14
C TYR A 146 -16.19 3.19 10.08
N ASN A 147 -15.98 3.44 11.37
CA ASN A 147 -17.07 3.78 12.25
C ASN A 147 -17.38 5.28 12.02
N ASN A 148 -18.49 5.56 11.33
CA ASN A 148 -18.98 6.92 11.14
C ASN A 148 -19.48 7.58 12.44
N ASN A 149 -19.20 7.02 13.60
CA ASN A 149 -19.59 7.52 14.92
C ASN A 149 -18.46 8.30 15.59
N ILE A 150 -17.86 9.27 14.88
CA ILE A 150 -17.13 10.36 15.53
C ILE A 150 -18.02 11.59 15.40
N THR A 151 -18.94 11.73 16.35
CA THR A 151 -19.63 13.00 16.66
C THR A 151 -18.71 13.92 17.43
#